data_779ece79c44c02a491c4ef2e4cd7c5b0
#
_entry.id   779ece79c44c02a491c4ef2e4cd7c5b0
#
_cell.length_a   1.000
_cell.length_b   1.000
_cell.length_c   1.000
_cell.angle_alpha   90.00
_cell.angle_beta   90.00
_cell.angle_gamma   90.00
#
_symmetry.space_group_name_H-M   'P 1'
#
loop_
_entity.id
_entity.type
_entity.pdbx_description
1 polymer ?
#
loop_
_entity_poly.entity_id
_entity_poly.type
_entity_poly.pdbx_seq_one_letter_code
_entity_poly.pdbx_strand_id
1 'polypeptide(L)'
;MTVAVTTLMGNRPIVPVVLAVVVASVLGCATPAPIVRLDPIANDVFWVSGRAAVKQEENGVRVAASFDREVGTTLGVHVEIQNQTDRKLDIDPAQSFSFIACKGTGESSCANETFVIDPEEMIAGLDEKASRERAQAANDERALGGLVLLSAMTDTAALAGPGGNVAPLRTGGAVSVQQGTAGSHDRASGGIESQREMWSDDALRHNTLLPGASVGGQVFIPADKGIQYVWLKIRVGSRTFPFHFRMVAQDVSSAG
;
A
#
# COMPACT_ATOMS: atom_id res chain seq x y z
N MET A 1 29.83 -29.61 -68.01
CA MET A 1 28.53 -29.22 -67.44
C MET A 1 28.82 -28.49 -66.13
N THR A 2 28.90 -27.16 -66.21
CA THR A 2 29.32 -26.33 -65.05
C THR A 2 28.06 -25.63 -64.50
N VAL A 3 27.70 -25.96 -63.27
CA VAL A 3 26.54 -25.35 -62.58
C VAL A 3 27.04 -24.14 -61.81
N ALA A 4 26.60 -22.94 -62.19
CA ALA A 4 26.87 -21.72 -61.47
C ALA A 4 25.82 -21.53 -60.40
N VAL A 5 26.27 -21.47 -59.12
CA VAL A 5 25.42 -21.10 -57.96
C VAL A 5 25.47 -19.60 -57.78
N THR A 6 24.37 -18.93 -58.14
CA THR A 6 24.18 -17.49 -57.92
C THR A 6 23.67 -17.26 -56.52
N THR A 7 24.51 -16.72 -55.64
CA THR A 7 24.15 -16.33 -54.28
C THR A 7 23.47 -14.96 -54.33
N LEU A 8 22.14 -14.91 -54.18
CA LEU A 8 21.35 -13.70 -53.98
C LEU A 8 21.45 -13.22 -52.55
N MET A 9 22.40 -12.34 -52.25
CA MET A 9 22.43 -11.57 -50.99
C MET A 9 21.32 -10.50 -51.03
N GLY A 10 20.15 -10.87 -50.54
CA GLY A 10 19.06 -9.92 -50.32
C GLY A 10 19.31 -9.10 -49.06
N ASN A 11 19.78 -7.88 -49.23
CA ASN A 11 19.95 -6.88 -48.18
C ASN A 11 18.55 -6.44 -47.69
N ARG A 12 17.94 -7.15 -46.74
CA ARG A 12 16.64 -6.81 -46.15
C ARG A 12 16.86 -5.73 -45.11
N PRO A 13 16.14 -4.59 -45.13
CA PRO A 13 16.23 -3.54 -44.14
C PRO A 13 15.53 -3.98 -42.86
N ILE A 14 16.25 -4.66 -41.97
CA ILE A 14 15.74 -5.12 -40.65
C ILE A 14 15.62 -3.94 -39.66
N VAL A 15 16.39 -2.88 -39.88
CA VAL A 15 16.48 -1.70 -39.01
C VAL A 15 15.14 -0.96 -38.83
N PRO A 16 14.31 -0.70 -39.85
CA PRO A 16 13.05 0.04 -39.66
C PRO A 16 11.99 -0.76 -38.87
N VAL A 17 11.99 -2.09 -38.95
CA VAL A 17 11.03 -2.93 -38.25
C VAL A 17 11.33 -2.95 -36.76
N VAL A 18 12.59 -3.01 -36.35
CA VAL A 18 13.00 -2.98 -34.95
C VAL A 18 12.66 -1.63 -34.30
N LEU A 19 12.90 -0.53 -35.03
CA LEU A 19 12.56 0.81 -34.55
C LEU A 19 11.05 1.00 -34.37
N ALA A 20 10.21 0.48 -35.28
CA ALA A 20 8.75 0.55 -35.17
C ALA A 20 8.21 -0.24 -33.97
N VAL A 21 8.77 -1.40 -33.62
CA VAL A 21 8.37 -2.19 -32.45
C VAL A 21 8.75 -1.49 -31.16
N VAL A 22 9.92 -0.86 -31.07
CA VAL A 22 10.35 -0.12 -29.86
C VAL A 22 9.47 1.11 -29.62
N VAL A 23 9.09 1.85 -30.66
CA VAL A 23 8.21 3.02 -30.53
C VAL A 23 6.78 2.62 -30.12
N ALA A 24 6.25 1.51 -30.63
CA ALA A 24 4.94 1.00 -30.24
C ALA A 24 4.88 0.55 -28.76
N SER A 25 5.98 0.09 -28.18
CA SER A 25 6.06 -0.33 -26.77
C SER A 25 6.04 0.84 -25.79
N VAL A 26 6.39 2.06 -26.22
CA VAL A 26 6.44 3.25 -25.35
C VAL A 26 5.09 3.99 -25.32
N LEU A 27 4.18 3.73 -26.27
CA LEU A 27 2.86 4.34 -26.36
C LEU A 27 1.76 3.60 -25.57
N GLY A 28 2.13 2.70 -24.67
CA GLY A 28 1.21 2.08 -23.73
C GLY A 28 0.65 3.14 -22.77
N CYS A 29 -0.45 3.82 -23.16
CA CYS A 29 -1.20 4.70 -22.27
C CYS A 29 -1.70 3.86 -21.09
N ALA A 30 -1.10 4.03 -19.92
CA ALA A 30 -1.65 3.50 -18.69
C ALA A 30 -3.03 4.15 -18.46
N THR A 31 -4.09 3.37 -18.50
CA THR A 31 -5.42 3.86 -18.12
C THR A 31 -5.40 4.17 -16.61
N PRO A 32 -5.82 5.38 -16.20
CA PRO A 32 -5.89 5.71 -14.79
C PRO A 32 -6.86 4.76 -14.07
N ALA A 33 -6.50 4.35 -12.86
CA ALA A 33 -7.38 3.53 -12.04
C ALA A 33 -8.62 4.35 -11.63
N PRO A 34 -9.82 3.73 -11.58
CA PRO A 34 -11.02 4.42 -11.11
C PRO A 34 -10.86 4.86 -9.66
N ILE A 35 -11.39 6.04 -9.33
CA ILE A 35 -11.44 6.52 -7.94
C ILE A 35 -12.65 5.86 -7.26
N VAL A 36 -12.40 5.15 -6.18
CA VAL A 36 -13.44 4.51 -5.38
C VAL A 36 -13.89 5.43 -4.25
N ARG A 37 -15.21 5.53 -4.04
CA ARG A 37 -15.85 6.26 -2.94
C ARG A 37 -16.91 5.39 -2.28
N LEU A 38 -17.12 5.64 -0.98
CA LEU A 38 -18.27 5.11 -0.25
C LEU A 38 -19.25 6.26 0.03
N ASP A 39 -20.41 6.21 -0.59
CA ASP A 39 -21.49 7.14 -0.33
C ASP A 39 -22.41 6.55 0.75
N PRO A 40 -22.72 7.29 1.83
CA PRO A 40 -23.59 6.81 2.88
C PRO A 40 -25.03 6.64 2.38
N ILE A 41 -25.69 5.56 2.83
CA ILE A 41 -27.10 5.29 2.57
C ILE A 41 -27.86 5.63 3.83
N ALA A 42 -28.28 6.91 3.97
CA ALA A 42 -29.04 7.38 5.11
C ALA A 42 -29.91 8.59 4.73
N ASN A 43 -30.97 8.84 5.51
CA ASN A 43 -31.82 10.01 5.29
C ASN A 43 -31.17 11.30 5.78
N ASP A 44 -30.41 11.24 6.87
CA ASP A 44 -29.75 12.38 7.50
C ASP A 44 -28.25 12.35 7.23
N VAL A 45 -27.86 12.79 6.03
CA VAL A 45 -26.47 12.97 5.64
C VAL A 45 -26.08 14.42 5.86
N PHE A 46 -24.96 14.64 6.54
CA PHE A 46 -24.38 15.98 6.71
C PHE A 46 -22.97 16.04 6.11
N TRP A 47 -22.46 17.23 5.89
CA TRP A 47 -21.18 17.42 5.24
C TRP A 47 -20.13 17.97 6.22
N VAL A 48 -19.00 17.30 6.33
CA VAL A 48 -17.84 17.74 7.13
C VAL A 48 -16.62 17.76 6.23
N SER A 49 -16.01 18.93 6.06
CA SER A 49 -14.79 19.08 5.25
C SER A 49 -14.90 18.46 3.85
N GLY A 50 -16.07 18.59 3.20
CA GLY A 50 -16.32 18.05 1.86
C GLY A 50 -16.65 16.55 1.82
N ARG A 51 -16.82 15.89 2.96
CA ARG A 51 -17.17 14.46 3.08
C ARG A 51 -18.61 14.30 3.55
N ALA A 52 -19.33 13.39 2.93
CA ALA A 52 -20.65 12.99 3.38
C ALA A 52 -20.52 12.10 4.61
N ALA A 53 -21.17 12.49 5.71
CA ALA A 53 -21.12 11.79 6.98
C ALA A 53 -22.52 11.46 7.49
N VAL A 54 -22.63 10.38 8.24
CA VAL A 54 -23.84 9.97 8.94
C VAL A 54 -23.54 9.92 10.43
N LYS A 55 -24.51 10.38 11.22
CA LYS A 55 -24.41 10.37 12.68
C LYS A 55 -25.55 9.55 13.27
N GLN A 56 -25.24 8.77 14.29
CA GLN A 56 -26.19 8.05 15.11
C GLN A 56 -25.93 8.35 16.58
N GLU A 57 -26.97 8.35 17.37
CA GLU A 57 -26.89 8.61 18.80
C GLU A 57 -27.85 7.68 19.55
N GLU A 58 -27.33 6.98 20.55
CA GLU A 58 -28.12 6.09 21.40
C GLU A 58 -27.60 6.13 22.84
N ASN A 59 -28.51 6.42 23.78
CA ASN A 59 -28.25 6.36 25.23
C ASN A 59 -26.95 7.11 25.64
N GLY A 60 -26.70 8.29 25.11
CA GLY A 60 -25.55 9.12 25.44
C GLY A 60 -24.25 8.70 24.78
N VAL A 61 -24.29 7.81 23.79
CA VAL A 61 -23.16 7.54 22.90
C VAL A 61 -23.50 8.05 21.52
N ARG A 62 -22.66 8.91 20.98
CA ARG A 62 -22.77 9.44 19.63
C ARG A 62 -21.67 8.88 18.77
N VAL A 63 -22.01 8.36 17.61
CA VAL A 63 -21.07 7.84 16.62
C VAL A 63 -21.34 8.51 15.28
N ALA A 64 -20.30 9.03 14.65
CA ALA A 64 -20.35 9.53 13.28
C ALA A 64 -19.40 8.73 12.41
N ALA A 65 -19.80 8.49 11.15
CA ALA A 65 -18.97 7.78 10.17
C ALA A 65 -19.03 8.48 8.82
N SER A 66 -17.87 8.60 8.17
CA SER A 66 -17.72 9.16 6.81
C SER A 66 -16.63 8.41 6.06
N PHE A 67 -16.78 8.27 4.75
CA PHE A 67 -15.69 7.76 3.92
C PHE A 67 -14.56 8.80 3.85
N ASP A 68 -13.32 8.37 4.05
CA ASP A 68 -12.17 9.25 3.91
C ASP A 68 -11.46 9.02 2.58
N ARG A 69 -10.91 7.84 2.38
CA ARG A 69 -10.07 7.52 1.21
C ARG A 69 -9.92 6.02 0.98
N GLU A 70 -9.50 5.67 -0.22
CA GLU A 70 -8.95 4.37 -0.54
C GLU A 70 -7.44 4.40 -0.32
N VAL A 71 -6.89 3.37 0.35
CA VAL A 71 -5.46 3.21 0.58
C VAL A 71 -5.04 1.82 0.13
N GLY A 72 -4.42 1.72 -1.04
CA GLY A 72 -4.02 0.45 -1.63
C GLY A 72 -5.21 -0.47 -1.87
N THR A 73 -5.34 -1.53 -1.08
CA THR A 73 -6.46 -2.50 -1.13
C THR A 73 -7.42 -2.34 0.05
N THR A 74 -7.45 -1.18 0.68
CA THR A 74 -8.32 -0.93 1.84
C THR A 74 -9.12 0.35 1.66
N LEU A 75 -10.30 0.40 2.29
CA LEU A 75 -11.17 1.56 2.37
C LEU A 75 -11.06 2.15 3.77
N GLY A 76 -10.66 3.40 3.88
CA GLY A 76 -10.61 4.14 5.13
C GLY A 76 -11.95 4.83 5.41
N VAL A 77 -12.58 4.48 6.50
CA VAL A 77 -13.79 5.13 7.03
C VAL A 77 -13.41 5.87 8.29
N HIS A 78 -13.55 7.19 8.28
CA HIS A 78 -13.33 8.00 9.47
C HIS A 78 -14.52 7.82 10.43
N VAL A 79 -14.22 7.42 11.65
CA VAL A 79 -15.20 7.21 12.72
C VAL A 79 -14.86 8.14 13.86
N GLU A 80 -15.87 8.86 14.34
CA GLU A 80 -15.78 9.69 15.55
C GLU A 80 -16.77 9.17 16.59
N ILE A 81 -16.32 8.96 17.82
CA ILE A 81 -17.13 8.47 18.94
C ILE A 81 -17.06 9.49 20.08
N GLN A 82 -18.23 9.94 20.53
CA GLN A 82 -18.35 10.82 21.68
C GLN A 82 -19.09 10.11 22.81
N ASN A 83 -18.49 10.11 24.00
CA ASN A 83 -19.07 9.57 25.21
C ASN A 83 -19.78 10.68 26.00
N GLN A 84 -21.10 10.73 25.92
CA GLN A 84 -21.93 11.64 26.71
C GLN A 84 -22.55 10.95 27.94
N THR A 85 -22.10 9.70 28.24
CA THR A 85 -22.53 8.97 29.44
C THR A 85 -21.70 9.39 30.66
N ASP A 86 -22.11 8.95 31.83
CA ASP A 86 -21.39 9.10 33.09
C ASP A 86 -20.32 8.03 33.35
N ARG A 87 -20.11 7.09 32.41
CA ARG A 87 -19.23 5.93 32.53
C ARG A 87 -18.12 5.95 31.49
N LYS A 88 -17.02 5.31 31.85
CA LYS A 88 -15.96 5.03 30.88
C LYS A 88 -16.46 4.05 29.82
N LEU A 89 -16.08 4.28 28.57
CA LEU A 89 -16.32 3.37 27.46
C LEU A 89 -14.98 2.86 26.94
N ASP A 90 -14.90 1.58 26.73
CA ASP A 90 -13.75 0.95 26.09
C ASP A 90 -14.03 0.78 24.61
N ILE A 91 -13.14 1.31 23.77
CA ILE A 91 -13.23 1.31 22.31
C ILE A 91 -12.10 0.44 21.80
N ASP A 92 -12.44 -0.74 21.32
CA ASP A 92 -11.49 -1.66 20.68
C ASP A 92 -12.00 -1.97 19.26
N PRO A 93 -11.51 -1.27 18.22
CA PRO A 93 -11.99 -1.47 16.87
C PRO A 93 -11.79 -2.90 16.37
N ALA A 94 -10.67 -3.53 16.69
CA ALA A 94 -10.34 -4.88 16.22
C ALA A 94 -11.31 -5.96 16.73
N GLN A 95 -11.89 -5.77 17.92
CA GLN A 95 -12.81 -6.74 18.51
C GLN A 95 -14.29 -6.32 18.47
N SER A 96 -14.55 -5.03 18.28
CA SER A 96 -15.89 -4.46 18.40
C SER A 96 -16.48 -3.97 17.08
N PHE A 97 -15.65 -3.71 16.08
CA PHE A 97 -16.12 -3.21 14.80
C PHE A 97 -16.06 -4.30 13.76
N SER A 98 -17.16 -4.48 13.05
CA SER A 98 -17.30 -5.49 12.02
C SER A 98 -17.94 -4.90 10.79
N PHE A 99 -17.76 -5.57 9.66
CA PHE A 99 -18.38 -5.18 8.40
C PHE A 99 -18.90 -6.38 7.62
N ILE A 100 -19.84 -6.11 6.73
CA ILE A 100 -20.35 -7.07 5.74
C ILE A 100 -20.17 -6.42 4.37
N ALA A 101 -19.46 -7.09 3.47
CA ALA A 101 -19.29 -6.67 2.09
C ALA A 101 -20.26 -7.39 1.18
N CYS A 102 -21.02 -6.64 0.37
CA CYS A 102 -22.02 -7.19 -0.55
C CYS A 102 -21.69 -6.83 -2.00
N LYS A 103 -21.82 -7.80 -2.91
CA LYS A 103 -21.64 -7.62 -4.36
C LYS A 103 -22.95 -7.28 -5.09
N GLY A 104 -24.03 -7.07 -4.38
CA GLY A 104 -25.37 -6.72 -4.88
C GLY A 104 -26.33 -6.40 -3.75
N THR A 105 -27.58 -6.12 -4.07
CA THR A 105 -28.62 -5.72 -3.11
C THR A 105 -29.28 -6.88 -2.35
N GLY A 106 -29.05 -8.13 -2.76
CA GLY A 106 -29.65 -9.31 -2.11
C GLY A 106 -28.75 -9.84 -0.98
N GLU A 107 -29.34 -10.37 0.10
CA GLU A 107 -28.60 -10.98 1.22
C GLU A 107 -27.66 -12.11 0.77
N SER A 108 -28.06 -12.89 -0.23
CA SER A 108 -27.23 -13.95 -0.81
C SER A 108 -25.97 -13.46 -1.54
N SER A 109 -25.86 -12.14 -1.80
CA SER A 109 -24.70 -11.51 -2.43
C SER A 109 -23.71 -10.95 -1.42
N CYS A 110 -23.99 -11.09 -0.13
CA CYS A 110 -23.15 -10.58 0.95
C CYS A 110 -22.20 -11.67 1.48
N ALA A 111 -20.99 -11.25 1.82
CA ALA A 111 -20.03 -12.10 2.53
C ALA A 111 -20.46 -12.29 3.99
N ASN A 112 -19.76 -13.19 4.69
CA ASN A 112 -19.92 -13.29 6.13
C ASN A 112 -19.43 -12.00 6.82
N GLU A 113 -19.99 -11.73 7.99
CA GLU A 113 -19.52 -10.63 8.85
C GLU A 113 -18.07 -10.89 9.28
N THR A 114 -17.22 -9.88 9.10
CA THR A 114 -15.79 -9.93 9.38
C THR A 114 -15.41 -8.70 10.19
N PHE A 115 -14.40 -8.82 11.05
CA PHE A 115 -13.85 -7.68 11.79
C PHE A 115 -13.05 -6.76 10.87
N VAL A 116 -12.98 -5.49 11.23
CA VAL A 116 -12.13 -4.50 10.57
C VAL A 116 -10.65 -4.85 10.79
N ILE A 117 -9.77 -4.24 10.01
CA ILE A 117 -8.33 -4.49 10.13
C ILE A 117 -7.84 -3.97 11.48
N ASP A 118 -7.11 -4.81 12.20
CA ASP A 118 -6.48 -4.45 13.47
C ASP A 118 -5.24 -3.56 13.22
N PRO A 119 -5.25 -2.28 13.64
CA PRO A 119 -4.12 -1.39 13.45
C PRO A 119 -2.87 -1.84 14.23
N GLU A 120 -3.02 -2.48 15.39
CA GLU A 120 -1.89 -2.95 16.19
C GLU A 120 -1.17 -4.12 15.49
N GLU A 121 -1.91 -5.04 14.90
CA GLU A 121 -1.35 -6.15 14.12
C GLU A 121 -0.62 -5.61 12.87
N MET A 122 -1.18 -4.60 12.20
CA MET A 122 -0.54 -3.97 11.04
C MET A 122 0.76 -3.27 11.43
N ILE A 123 0.78 -2.51 12.52
CA ILE A 123 1.98 -1.84 13.03
C ILE A 123 3.05 -2.88 13.40
N ALA A 124 2.70 -3.93 14.13
CA ALA A 124 3.61 -5.00 14.51
C ALA A 124 4.22 -5.69 13.27
N GLY A 125 3.41 -5.97 12.25
CA GLY A 125 3.87 -6.54 10.99
C GLY A 125 4.82 -5.63 10.22
N LEU A 126 4.59 -4.32 10.23
CA LEU A 126 5.46 -3.32 9.62
C LEU A 126 6.78 -3.19 10.39
N ASP A 127 6.76 -3.22 11.73
CA ASP A 127 7.96 -3.19 12.57
C ASP A 127 8.83 -4.43 12.33
N GLU A 128 8.22 -5.62 12.19
CA GLU A 128 8.93 -6.84 11.84
C GLU A 128 9.55 -6.76 10.44
N LYS A 129 8.81 -6.23 9.46
CA LYS A 129 9.31 -6.03 8.09
C LYS A 129 10.48 -5.04 8.08
N ALA A 130 10.36 -3.91 8.78
CA ALA A 130 11.45 -2.94 8.91
C ALA A 130 12.70 -3.54 9.57
N SER A 131 12.53 -4.40 10.56
CA SER A 131 13.63 -5.11 11.20
C SER A 131 14.34 -6.08 10.25
N ARG A 132 13.59 -6.82 9.43
CA ARG A 132 14.15 -7.72 8.40
C ARG A 132 14.93 -6.95 7.34
N GLU A 133 14.37 -5.83 6.84
CA GLU A 133 15.04 -4.98 5.84
C GLU A 133 16.37 -4.43 6.37
N ARG A 134 16.40 -3.95 7.62
CA ARG A 134 17.63 -3.47 8.26
C ARG A 134 18.66 -4.60 8.40
N ALA A 135 18.23 -5.80 8.77
CA ALA A 135 19.11 -6.97 8.87
C ALA A 135 19.68 -7.37 7.50
N GLN A 136 18.88 -7.34 6.45
CA GLN A 136 19.33 -7.61 5.08
C GLN A 136 20.34 -6.55 4.62
N ALA A 137 20.04 -5.26 4.79
CA ALA A 137 20.95 -4.18 4.45
C ALA A 137 22.31 -4.33 5.15
N ALA A 138 22.33 -4.67 6.46
CA ALA A 138 23.54 -4.91 7.20
C ALA A 138 24.34 -6.14 6.71
N ASN A 139 23.66 -7.19 6.24
CA ASN A 139 24.30 -8.36 5.67
C ASN A 139 24.88 -8.05 4.28
N ASP A 140 24.18 -7.30 3.45
CA ASP A 140 24.65 -6.88 2.13
C ASP A 140 25.87 -5.98 2.24
N GLU A 141 25.87 -5.04 3.21
CA GLU A 141 27.03 -4.18 3.50
C GLU A 141 28.27 -5.02 3.93
N ARG A 142 28.09 -6.03 4.80
CA ARG A 142 29.17 -6.94 5.20
C ARG A 142 29.69 -7.77 4.04
N ALA A 143 28.78 -8.28 3.19
CA ALA A 143 29.16 -9.07 2.01
C ALA A 143 29.97 -8.21 1.02
N LEU A 144 29.54 -6.97 0.76
CA LEU A 144 30.26 -6.02 -0.10
C LEU A 144 31.60 -5.61 0.49
N GLY A 145 31.68 -5.36 1.81
CA GLY A 145 32.92 -5.07 2.50
C GLY A 145 33.94 -6.22 2.40
N GLY A 146 33.46 -7.47 2.49
CA GLY A 146 34.27 -8.66 2.28
C GLY A 146 34.82 -8.78 0.85
N LEU A 147 33.99 -8.49 -0.16
CA LEU A 147 34.40 -8.48 -1.56
C LEU A 147 35.46 -7.40 -1.87
N VAL A 148 35.30 -6.20 -1.31
CA VAL A 148 36.29 -5.11 -1.47
C VAL A 148 37.62 -5.50 -0.84
N LEU A 149 37.62 -6.12 0.33
CA LEU A 149 38.86 -6.58 0.98
C LEU A 149 39.54 -7.72 0.18
N LEU A 150 38.78 -8.64 -0.38
CA LEU A 150 39.31 -9.72 -1.24
C LEU A 150 39.93 -9.15 -2.53
N SER A 151 39.29 -8.16 -3.16
CA SER A 151 39.85 -7.52 -4.36
C SER A 151 41.13 -6.75 -4.05
N ALA A 152 41.21 -6.04 -2.91
CA ALA A 152 42.41 -5.34 -2.48
C ALA A 152 43.56 -6.31 -2.18
N MET A 153 43.28 -7.50 -1.64
CA MET A 153 44.33 -8.54 -1.39
C MET A 153 44.84 -9.16 -2.70
N THR A 154 44.00 -9.34 -3.71
CA THR A 154 44.42 -9.87 -5.03
C THR A 154 45.25 -8.85 -5.80
N ASP A 155 44.95 -7.56 -5.71
CA ASP A 155 45.74 -6.50 -6.35
C ASP A 155 47.15 -6.38 -5.72
N THR A 156 47.30 -6.54 -4.40
CA THR A 156 48.60 -6.54 -3.74
C THR A 156 49.44 -7.79 -4.07
N ALA A 157 48.83 -8.94 -4.31
CA ALA A 157 49.51 -10.18 -4.73
C ALA A 157 50.07 -10.06 -6.18
N ALA A 158 49.36 -9.33 -7.08
CA ALA A 158 49.76 -9.12 -8.46
C ALA A 158 50.98 -8.18 -8.59
N LEU A 159 51.22 -7.29 -7.62
CA LEU A 159 52.36 -6.36 -7.59
C LEU A 159 53.66 -7.01 -7.14
N ALA A 160 53.66 -8.23 -6.63
CA ALA A 160 54.85 -8.94 -6.15
C ALA A 160 55.57 -9.79 -7.22
N GLY A 161 55.09 -9.81 -8.47
CA GLY A 161 55.71 -10.54 -9.58
C GLY A 161 56.66 -9.66 -10.42
N PRO A 162 57.87 -10.15 -10.76
CA PRO A 162 58.81 -9.37 -11.56
C PRO A 162 58.38 -9.39 -13.05
N GLY A 163 57.77 -8.28 -13.53
CA GLY A 163 57.70 -7.97 -14.94
C GLY A 163 56.35 -8.05 -15.66
N GLY A 164 55.22 -7.81 -14.98
CA GLY A 164 53.90 -7.78 -15.66
C GLY A 164 53.26 -6.37 -15.76
N ASN A 165 53.05 -5.90 -16.99
CA ASN A 165 52.19 -4.75 -17.26
C ASN A 165 50.72 -5.18 -16.96
N VAL A 166 50.26 -4.95 -15.74
CA VAL A 166 48.88 -5.19 -15.37
C VAL A 166 48.11 -3.89 -15.57
N ALA A 167 47.22 -3.89 -16.56
CA ALA A 167 46.24 -2.81 -16.72
C ALA A 167 45.37 -2.73 -15.44
N PRO A 168 45.10 -1.52 -14.90
CA PRO A 168 44.32 -1.37 -13.67
C PRO A 168 42.94 -1.96 -13.88
N LEU A 169 42.61 -3.01 -13.11
CA LEU A 169 41.26 -3.54 -13.07
C LEU A 169 40.33 -2.41 -12.55
N ARG A 170 39.39 -2.01 -13.41
CA ARG A 170 38.42 -0.96 -13.10
C ARG A 170 37.57 -1.37 -11.89
N THR A 171 37.86 -0.80 -10.74
CA THR A 171 37.03 -0.86 -9.51
C THR A 171 35.62 -0.24 -9.68
N GLY A 172 35.29 0.27 -10.86
CA GLY A 172 34.03 0.92 -11.16
C GLY A 172 32.77 0.02 -11.02
N GLY A 173 32.93 -1.32 -11.12
CA GLY A 173 31.80 -2.23 -11.01
C GLY A 173 31.29 -2.44 -9.58
N ALA A 174 32.19 -2.49 -8.59
CA ALA A 174 31.82 -2.71 -7.20
C ALA A 174 31.12 -1.47 -6.59
N VAL A 175 31.56 -0.27 -6.93
CA VAL A 175 30.94 0.99 -6.46
C VAL A 175 29.54 1.19 -7.03
N SER A 176 29.31 0.84 -8.28
CA SER A 176 27.97 0.97 -8.90
C SER A 176 26.93 -0.04 -8.33
N VAL A 177 27.35 -1.22 -7.95
CA VAL A 177 26.49 -2.20 -7.27
C VAL A 177 26.12 -1.72 -5.86
N GLN A 178 27.08 -1.14 -5.13
CA GLN A 178 26.83 -0.63 -3.78
C GLN A 178 25.84 0.57 -3.77
N GLN A 179 25.91 1.47 -4.75
CA GLN A 179 24.93 2.57 -4.88
C GLN A 179 23.54 2.09 -5.28
N GLY A 180 23.45 1.03 -6.10
CA GLY A 180 22.16 0.44 -6.50
C GLY A 180 21.43 -0.24 -5.35
N THR A 181 22.14 -1.00 -4.51
CA THR A 181 21.56 -1.71 -3.35
C THR A 181 21.18 -0.75 -2.22
N ALA A 182 22.03 0.21 -1.87
CA ALA A 182 21.73 1.23 -0.86
C ALA A 182 20.46 2.02 -1.22
N GLY A 183 20.34 2.50 -2.46
CA GLY A 183 19.16 3.25 -2.90
C GLY A 183 17.87 2.44 -2.94
N SER A 184 17.92 1.11 -3.08
CA SER A 184 16.74 0.24 -3.01
C SER A 184 16.27 0.03 -1.56
N HIS A 185 17.19 -0.15 -0.62
CA HIS A 185 16.88 -0.29 0.80
C HIS A 185 16.31 1.01 1.40
N ASP A 186 16.84 2.17 1.01
CA ASP A 186 16.32 3.48 1.45
C ASP A 186 14.88 3.73 0.98
N ARG A 187 14.53 3.33 -0.25
CA ARG A 187 13.16 3.44 -0.74
C ARG A 187 12.22 2.46 -0.05
N ALA A 188 12.65 1.23 0.21
CA ALA A 188 11.85 0.24 0.90
C ALA A 188 11.58 0.65 2.34
N SER A 189 12.59 1.12 3.07
CA SER A 189 12.44 1.59 4.45
C SER A 189 11.56 2.85 4.55
N GLY A 190 11.71 3.82 3.62
CA GLY A 190 10.83 4.99 3.56
C GLY A 190 9.36 4.64 3.31
N GLY A 191 9.10 3.64 2.46
CA GLY A 191 7.74 3.15 2.23
C GLY A 191 7.12 2.46 3.44
N ILE A 192 7.91 1.70 4.20
CA ILE A 192 7.45 1.04 5.43
C ILE A 192 7.15 2.08 6.51
N GLU A 193 8.01 3.08 6.68
CA GLU A 193 7.83 4.14 7.68
C GLU A 193 6.57 4.96 7.40
N SER A 194 6.34 5.38 6.15
CA SER A 194 5.11 6.10 5.78
C SER A 194 3.84 5.27 6.01
N GLN A 195 3.88 3.96 5.77
CA GLN A 195 2.77 3.09 6.11
C GLN A 195 2.57 2.98 7.62
N ARG A 196 3.65 2.85 8.37
CA ARG A 196 3.61 2.79 9.83
C ARG A 196 3.03 4.06 10.45
N GLU A 197 3.45 5.25 9.98
CA GLU A 197 2.87 6.53 10.41
C GLU A 197 1.37 6.59 10.16
N MET A 198 0.90 6.17 8.98
CA MET A 198 -0.54 6.11 8.69
C MET A 198 -1.31 5.23 9.69
N TRP A 199 -0.77 4.04 10.04
CA TRP A 199 -1.43 3.14 11.00
C TRP A 199 -1.31 3.63 12.44
N SER A 200 -0.25 4.33 12.82
CA SER A 200 -0.07 4.84 14.19
C SER A 200 -0.85 6.13 14.46
N ASP A 201 -0.95 7.01 13.46
CA ASP A 201 -1.46 8.37 13.65
C ASP A 201 -2.90 8.55 13.15
N ASP A 202 -3.26 7.90 12.04
CA ASP A 202 -4.58 8.04 11.44
C ASP A 202 -5.58 6.99 11.92
N ALA A 203 -5.13 5.76 12.25
CA ALA A 203 -6.04 4.68 12.61
C ALA A 203 -6.71 4.90 13.97
N LEU A 204 -7.98 4.54 14.06
CA LEU A 204 -8.67 4.44 15.34
C LEU A 204 -8.14 3.22 16.11
N ARG A 205 -7.41 3.49 17.17
CA ARG A 205 -6.77 2.47 18.01
C ARG A 205 -7.57 2.19 19.28
N HIS A 206 -7.20 1.12 20.00
CA HIS A 206 -7.77 0.84 21.31
C HIS A 206 -7.63 2.03 22.24
N ASN A 207 -8.76 2.47 22.82
CA ASN A 207 -8.82 3.67 23.67
C ASN A 207 -9.90 3.54 24.73
N THR A 208 -9.62 4.06 25.92
CA THR A 208 -10.62 4.22 26.99
C THR A 208 -11.16 5.64 27.00
N LEU A 209 -12.40 5.80 26.61
CA LEU A 209 -13.06 7.09 26.45
C LEU A 209 -13.76 7.51 27.75
N LEU A 210 -13.26 8.56 28.39
CA LEU A 210 -13.83 9.10 29.61
C LEU A 210 -15.18 9.80 29.37
N PRO A 211 -16.02 10.01 30.40
CA PRO A 211 -17.23 10.82 30.30
C PRO A 211 -16.95 12.20 29.71
N GLY A 212 -17.73 12.60 28.71
CA GLY A 212 -17.59 13.87 28.00
C GLY A 212 -16.49 13.92 26.94
N ALA A 213 -15.63 12.91 26.86
CA ALA A 213 -14.56 12.87 25.87
C ALA A 213 -15.01 12.34 24.50
N SER A 214 -14.23 12.64 23.47
CA SER A 214 -14.38 12.08 22.12
C SER A 214 -13.06 11.49 21.62
N VAL A 215 -13.16 10.52 20.74
CA VAL A 215 -12.03 9.94 19.97
C VAL A 215 -12.45 9.83 18.52
N GLY A 216 -11.51 10.07 17.60
CA GLY A 216 -11.71 9.90 16.18
C GLY A 216 -10.50 9.27 15.53
N GLY A 217 -10.72 8.56 14.44
CA GLY A 217 -9.66 7.93 13.65
C GLY A 217 -10.24 7.12 12.51
N GLN A 218 -9.37 6.56 11.69
CA GLN A 218 -9.76 5.74 10.55
C GLN A 218 -9.92 4.28 10.93
N VAL A 219 -10.98 3.69 10.43
CA VAL A 219 -11.25 2.25 10.47
C VAL A 219 -11.04 1.72 9.05
N PHE A 220 -10.22 0.71 8.91
CA PHE A 220 -9.83 0.17 7.61
C PHE A 220 -10.56 -1.13 7.31
N ILE A 221 -11.15 -1.19 6.12
CA ILE A 221 -11.92 -2.33 5.60
C ILE A 221 -11.25 -2.83 4.33
N PRO A 222 -11.01 -4.14 4.15
CA PRO A 222 -10.49 -4.68 2.90
C PRO A 222 -11.40 -4.33 1.71
N ALA A 223 -10.78 -3.84 0.63
CA ALA A 223 -11.47 -3.47 -0.61
C ALA A 223 -11.38 -4.60 -1.63
N ASP A 224 -12.25 -5.59 -1.53
CA ASP A 224 -12.33 -6.64 -2.53
C ASP A 224 -12.97 -6.15 -3.84
N LYS A 225 -12.51 -6.68 -4.96
CA LYS A 225 -13.08 -6.36 -6.28
C LYS A 225 -14.55 -6.78 -6.37
N GLY A 226 -15.38 -5.84 -6.83
CA GLY A 226 -16.79 -6.09 -7.07
C GLY A 226 -17.72 -5.86 -5.88
N ILE A 227 -17.19 -5.36 -4.75
CA ILE A 227 -18.04 -4.86 -3.65
C ILE A 227 -18.87 -3.69 -4.17
N GLN A 228 -20.16 -3.69 -3.88
CA GLN A 228 -21.07 -2.59 -4.19
C GLN A 228 -21.64 -1.92 -2.93
N TYR A 229 -21.71 -2.66 -1.83
CA TYR A 229 -22.21 -2.15 -0.55
C TYR A 229 -21.32 -2.62 0.59
N VAL A 230 -21.18 -1.77 1.59
CA VAL A 230 -20.49 -2.05 2.85
C VAL A 230 -21.42 -1.70 4.00
N TRP A 231 -21.66 -2.66 4.87
CA TRP A 231 -22.42 -2.47 6.10
C TRP A 231 -21.44 -2.54 7.27
N LEU A 232 -21.11 -1.37 7.80
CA LEU A 232 -20.19 -1.24 8.95
C LEU A 232 -21.02 -1.23 10.22
N LYS A 233 -20.67 -2.08 11.18
CA LYS A 233 -21.26 -2.15 12.50
C LYS A 233 -20.22 -1.73 13.53
N ILE A 234 -20.51 -0.68 14.27
CA ILE A 234 -19.66 -0.14 15.32
C ILE A 234 -20.31 -0.47 16.66
N ARG A 235 -19.67 -1.34 17.43
CA ARG A 235 -20.14 -1.70 18.77
C ARG A 235 -19.39 -0.90 19.81
N VAL A 236 -20.14 -0.21 20.68
CA VAL A 236 -19.59 0.58 21.79
C VAL A 236 -20.32 0.13 23.07
N GLY A 237 -19.62 -0.64 23.91
CA GLY A 237 -20.24 -1.32 25.05
C GLY A 237 -21.33 -2.29 24.59
N SER A 238 -22.57 -2.12 25.06
CA SER A 238 -23.71 -2.94 24.68
C SER A 238 -24.50 -2.42 23.47
N ARG A 239 -24.09 -1.29 22.86
CA ARG A 239 -24.80 -0.63 21.76
C ARG A 239 -24.16 -0.96 20.44
N THR A 240 -24.96 -1.04 19.36
CA THR A 240 -24.47 -1.29 18.02
C THR A 240 -25.01 -0.22 17.07
N PHE A 241 -24.12 0.44 16.37
CA PHE A 241 -24.40 1.51 15.42
C PHE A 241 -24.15 1.00 14.01
N PRO A 242 -25.19 0.69 13.21
CA PRO A 242 -25.03 0.23 11.83
C PRO A 242 -24.90 1.41 10.87
N PHE A 243 -23.89 1.39 10.02
CA PHE A 243 -23.68 2.36 8.94
C PHE A 243 -23.67 1.62 7.61
N HIS A 244 -24.47 2.10 6.66
CA HIS A 244 -24.59 1.50 5.35
C HIS A 244 -23.99 2.45 4.30
N PHE A 245 -23.12 1.90 3.46
CA PHE A 245 -22.47 2.65 2.39
C PHE A 245 -22.66 1.93 1.06
N ARG A 246 -22.78 2.71 -0.02
CA ARG A 246 -22.73 2.25 -1.39
C ARG A 246 -21.38 2.60 -1.98
N MET A 247 -20.70 1.65 -2.60
CA MET A 247 -19.47 1.87 -3.33
C MET A 247 -19.79 2.48 -4.69
N VAL A 248 -19.15 3.58 -5.01
CA VAL A 248 -19.23 4.27 -6.31
C VAL A 248 -17.82 4.33 -6.89
N ALA A 249 -17.63 3.70 -8.06
CA ALA A 249 -16.41 3.85 -8.83
C ALA A 249 -16.60 4.99 -9.83
N GLN A 250 -15.74 5.99 -9.80
CA GLN A 250 -15.75 7.12 -10.71
C GLN A 250 -14.63 6.95 -11.74
N ASP A 251 -14.98 6.75 -13.01
CA ASP A 251 -14.01 6.71 -14.10
C ASP A 251 -13.41 8.11 -14.34
N VAL A 252 -12.11 8.23 -14.22
CA VAL A 252 -11.37 9.50 -14.39
C VAL A 252 -11.34 9.94 -15.87
N SER A 253 -11.64 9.03 -16.81
CA SER A 253 -11.61 9.30 -18.23
C SER A 253 -12.76 10.17 -18.79
N SER A 254 -13.77 10.50 -17.98
CA SER A 254 -14.95 11.28 -18.42
C SER A 254 -14.87 12.78 -18.13
N ALA A 255 -13.77 13.29 -17.60
CA ALA A 255 -13.57 14.71 -17.22
C ALA A 255 -12.61 15.45 -18.17
N GLY A 256 -12.69 15.17 -19.49
CA GLY A 256 -11.93 15.86 -20.53
C GLY A 256 -12.83 16.67 -21.48
#